data_2b7274f9226e5720cda38203f1f3c6ec
#
_entry.id   2b7274f9226e5720cda38203f1f3c6ec
#
_cell.length_a   1.000
_cell.length_b   1.000
_cell.length_c   1.000
_cell.angle_alpha   90.00
_cell.angle_beta   90.00
_cell.angle_gamma   90.00
#
_symmetry.space_group_name_H-M   'P 1'
#
loop_
_entity.id
_entity.type
_entity.pdbx_description
1 polymer ?
#
loop_
_entity_poly.entity_id
_entity_poly.type
_entity_poly.pdbx_seq_one_letter_code
_entity_poly.pdbx_strand_id
1 'polypeptide(L)'
;LLKDLMRKKCVQIEGPENIQDYESISAITVPGVAQTYELEQEQTKFTSAIRALSPYEEKGGLFAKKERADFSAMFDKSLYQEACQLRDGVNEIVKQIADHKNAVSRMQLQITALEPWTGLDLDLSLGRTQSCELLYLTASADVDLEQLQSQLEAATPLCYLHKVSSTAELSCL
;
A
#
# COMPACT_ATOMS: atom_id res chain seq x y z
N LEU A 1 -17.40 -29.08 26.35
CA LEU A 1 -16.44 -30.15 26.23
C LEU A 1 -15.05 -29.64 25.86
N LEU A 2 -14.83 -29.04 24.67
CA LEU A 2 -13.50 -28.55 24.22
C LEU A 2 -12.90 -27.52 25.21
N LYS A 3 -13.67 -26.57 25.70
CA LYS A 3 -13.25 -25.60 26.72
C LYS A 3 -12.80 -26.25 28.01
N ASP A 4 -13.49 -27.32 28.43
CA ASP A 4 -13.15 -28.05 29.66
C ASP A 4 -11.86 -28.86 29.50
N LEU A 5 -11.64 -29.43 28.31
CA LEU A 5 -10.41 -30.13 27.97
C LEU A 5 -9.21 -29.16 27.93
N MET A 6 -9.37 -28.02 27.30
CA MET A 6 -8.33 -26.97 27.27
C MET A 6 -8.01 -26.46 28.68
N ARG A 7 -9.01 -26.30 29.56
CA ARG A 7 -8.82 -25.84 30.93
C ARG A 7 -8.00 -26.82 31.75
N LYS A 8 -8.17 -28.14 31.50
CA LYS A 8 -7.45 -29.22 32.23
C LYS A 8 -5.99 -29.33 31.82
N LYS A 9 -5.59 -28.81 30.63
CA LYS A 9 -4.22 -28.84 30.09
C LYS A 9 -3.55 -30.21 30.04
N CYS A 10 -4.35 -31.31 30.06
CA CYS A 10 -3.88 -32.71 30.10
C CYS A 10 -4.23 -33.49 28.84
N VAL A 11 -4.77 -32.79 27.81
CA VAL A 11 -5.18 -33.44 26.56
C VAL A 11 -4.48 -32.76 25.40
N GLN A 12 -3.79 -33.52 24.60
CA GLN A 12 -3.25 -33.13 23.31
C GLN A 12 -4.24 -33.53 22.23
N ILE A 13 -4.63 -32.63 21.37
CA ILE A 13 -5.47 -32.92 20.20
C ILE A 13 -4.53 -33.15 19.03
N GLU A 14 -4.52 -34.35 18.50
CA GLU A 14 -3.75 -34.69 17.30
C GLU A 14 -4.63 -34.60 16.06
N GLY A 15 -4.03 -34.20 14.94
CA GLY A 15 -4.72 -34.17 13.67
C GLY A 15 -5.02 -35.59 13.18
N PRO A 16 -6.05 -35.76 12.35
CA PRO A 16 -6.46 -37.06 11.85
C PRO A 16 -5.37 -37.76 11.02
N GLU A 17 -4.41 -37.01 10.48
CA GLU A 17 -3.25 -37.51 9.73
C GLU A 17 -2.31 -38.41 10.55
N ASN A 18 -2.36 -38.28 11.89
CA ASN A 18 -1.54 -39.09 12.80
C ASN A 18 -2.24 -40.36 13.29
N ILE A 19 -3.44 -40.66 12.77
CA ILE A 19 -4.22 -41.82 13.16
C ILE A 19 -3.99 -42.96 12.16
N GLN A 20 -3.66 -44.17 12.64
CA GLN A 20 -3.31 -45.34 11.80
C GLN A 20 -4.43 -45.78 10.84
N ASP A 21 -5.69 -45.48 11.11
CA ASP A 21 -6.86 -45.80 10.28
C ASP A 21 -7.49 -44.54 9.63
N TYR A 22 -6.67 -43.61 9.18
CA TYR A 22 -7.11 -42.31 8.62
C TYR A 22 -8.12 -42.44 7.47
N GLU A 23 -7.96 -43.45 6.60
CA GLU A 23 -8.86 -43.63 5.44
C GLU A 23 -10.32 -43.92 5.85
N SER A 24 -10.52 -44.63 6.93
CA SER A 24 -11.87 -44.90 7.44
C SER A 24 -12.51 -43.73 8.18
N ILE A 25 -11.70 -42.81 8.70
CA ILE A 25 -12.14 -41.63 9.45
C ILE A 25 -12.27 -40.41 8.52
N SER A 26 -11.51 -40.34 7.45
CA SER A 26 -11.54 -39.22 6.47
C SER A 26 -12.90 -39.04 5.81
N ALA A 27 -13.69 -40.13 5.70
CA ALA A 27 -15.07 -40.10 5.20
C ALA A 27 -16.04 -39.37 6.15
N ILE A 28 -15.68 -39.21 7.43
CA ILE A 28 -16.52 -38.63 8.49
C ILE A 28 -16.10 -37.17 8.78
N THR A 29 -14.82 -36.83 8.55
CA THR A 29 -14.28 -35.48 8.75
C THR A 29 -14.37 -34.70 7.47
N VAL A 30 -15.41 -33.88 7.32
CA VAL A 30 -15.44 -32.83 6.31
C VAL A 30 -14.57 -31.70 6.85
N PRO A 31 -13.40 -31.43 6.25
CA PRO A 31 -12.61 -30.28 6.65
C PRO A 31 -13.46 -29.03 6.42
N GLY A 32 -13.66 -28.23 7.44
CA GLY A 32 -14.30 -26.93 7.34
C GLY A 32 -13.38 -25.92 6.63
N VAL A 33 -12.96 -26.21 5.40
CA VAL A 33 -11.99 -25.43 4.63
C VAL A 33 -12.44 -23.96 4.51
N ALA A 34 -13.74 -23.72 4.36
CA ALA A 34 -14.28 -22.37 4.33
C ALA A 34 -14.15 -21.66 5.70
N GLN A 35 -14.41 -22.38 6.80
CA GLN A 35 -14.29 -21.81 8.14
C GLN A 35 -12.84 -21.56 8.56
N THR A 36 -11.90 -22.44 8.16
CA THR A 36 -10.47 -22.24 8.38
C THR A 36 -9.96 -21.02 7.63
N TYR A 37 -10.38 -20.82 6.40
CA TYR A 37 -9.99 -19.66 5.61
C TYR A 37 -10.49 -18.33 6.23
N GLU A 38 -11.74 -18.28 6.68
CA GLU A 38 -12.28 -17.10 7.38
C GLU A 38 -11.50 -16.80 8.67
N LEU A 39 -11.18 -17.82 9.46
CA LEU A 39 -10.40 -17.67 10.68
C LEU A 39 -8.96 -17.21 10.41
N GLU A 40 -8.32 -17.71 9.35
CA GLU A 40 -6.99 -17.28 8.92
C GLU A 40 -7.00 -15.82 8.45
N GLN A 41 -8.03 -15.40 7.73
CA GLN A 41 -8.20 -13.99 7.36
C GLN A 41 -8.37 -13.09 8.60
N GLU A 42 -9.22 -13.50 9.54
CA GLU A 42 -9.40 -12.76 10.79
C GLU A 42 -8.10 -12.68 11.59
N GLN A 43 -7.37 -13.77 11.71
CA GLN A 43 -6.05 -13.80 12.35
C GLN A 43 -5.06 -12.84 11.67
N THR A 44 -5.06 -12.81 10.34
CA THR A 44 -4.21 -11.92 9.55
C THR A 44 -4.53 -10.45 9.83
N LYS A 45 -5.82 -10.08 9.89
CA LYS A 45 -6.26 -8.72 10.22
C LYS A 45 -5.80 -8.29 11.62
N PHE A 46 -5.93 -9.17 12.63
CA PHE A 46 -5.43 -8.90 13.98
C PHE A 46 -3.91 -8.76 14.01
N THR A 47 -3.19 -9.66 13.35
CA THR A 47 -1.73 -9.62 13.27
C THR A 47 -1.24 -8.32 12.62
N SER A 48 -1.92 -7.85 11.58
CA SER A 48 -1.63 -6.58 10.91
C SER A 48 -1.81 -5.39 11.86
N ALA A 49 -2.93 -5.33 12.58
CA ALA A 49 -3.20 -4.27 13.53
C ALA A 49 -2.19 -4.24 14.69
N ILE A 50 -1.87 -5.40 15.27
CA ILE A 50 -0.87 -5.53 16.33
C ILE A 50 0.50 -5.05 15.84
N ARG A 51 0.91 -5.46 14.63
CA ARG A 51 2.18 -5.01 14.03
C ARG A 51 2.23 -3.51 13.82
N ALA A 52 1.10 -2.90 13.42
CA ALA A 52 1.01 -1.46 13.22
C ALA A 52 1.13 -0.69 14.54
N LEU A 53 0.62 -1.23 15.64
CA LEU A 53 0.67 -0.64 16.97
C LEU A 53 2.00 -0.90 17.71
N SER A 54 2.71 -1.96 17.37
CA SER A 54 3.95 -2.38 18.05
C SER A 54 5.03 -1.27 18.20
N PRO A 55 5.23 -0.34 17.23
CA PRO A 55 6.18 0.76 17.39
C PRO A 55 5.77 1.78 18.47
N TYR A 56 4.49 1.82 18.82
CA TYR A 56 3.91 2.76 19.79
C TYR A 56 3.75 2.13 21.18
N GLU A 57 4.04 0.84 21.31
CA GLU A 57 4.02 0.14 22.60
C GLU A 57 5.12 0.69 23.51
N GLU A 58 4.77 1.06 24.74
CA GLU A 58 5.76 1.38 25.77
C GLU A 58 6.58 0.13 26.07
N LYS A 59 7.84 0.13 25.67
CA LYS A 59 8.75 -0.98 25.95
C LYS A 59 8.92 -1.11 27.46
N GLY A 60 8.24 -2.08 28.01
CA GLY A 60 8.44 -2.46 29.39
C GLY A 60 9.92 -2.81 29.62
N GLY A 61 10.49 -2.32 30.74
CA GLY A 61 11.88 -2.62 31.11
C GLY A 61 12.13 -4.13 31.20
N LEU A 62 13.39 -4.53 31.30
CA LEU A 62 13.85 -5.94 31.39
C LEU A 62 13.12 -6.79 32.45
N PHE A 63 12.45 -6.15 33.40
CA PHE A 63 11.68 -6.77 34.49
C PHE A 63 10.16 -6.55 34.36
N ALA A 64 9.66 -6.09 33.24
CA ALA A 64 8.22 -5.93 33.04
C ALA A 64 7.51 -7.29 33.19
N LYS A 65 6.62 -7.38 34.19
CA LYS A 65 5.77 -8.56 34.36
C LYS A 65 4.84 -8.65 33.16
N LYS A 66 4.90 -9.76 32.43
CA LYS A 66 3.87 -10.10 31.45
C LYS A 66 2.52 -10.20 32.16
N GLU A 67 1.56 -9.43 31.71
CA GLU A 67 0.18 -9.57 32.18
C GLU A 67 -0.30 -10.99 31.89
N ARG A 68 -0.87 -11.62 32.93
CA ARG A 68 -1.49 -12.92 32.78
C ARG A 68 -2.92 -12.73 32.28
N ALA A 69 -3.18 -13.06 31.06
CA ALA A 69 -4.55 -13.14 30.56
C ALA A 69 -5.31 -14.22 31.34
N ASP A 70 -6.46 -13.87 31.91
CA ASP A 70 -7.36 -14.86 32.49
C ASP A 70 -7.97 -15.72 31.39
N PHE A 71 -8.05 -17.03 31.64
CA PHE A 71 -8.64 -17.98 30.71
C PHE A 71 -10.10 -17.64 30.36
N SER A 72 -10.84 -17.05 31.28
CA SER A 72 -12.23 -16.63 31.08
C SER A 72 -12.32 -15.51 30.04
N ALA A 73 -11.37 -14.57 30.00
CA ALA A 73 -11.34 -13.46 29.07
C ALA A 73 -11.20 -13.91 27.60
N MET A 74 -10.57 -15.07 27.37
CA MET A 74 -10.44 -15.63 26.01
C MET A 74 -11.78 -16.01 25.36
N PHE A 75 -12.82 -16.18 26.17
CA PHE A 75 -14.16 -16.58 25.70
C PHE A 75 -15.22 -15.50 25.91
N ASP A 76 -14.79 -14.30 26.32
CA ASP A 76 -15.69 -13.16 26.48
C ASP A 76 -16.03 -12.57 25.11
N LYS A 77 -17.29 -12.69 24.74
CA LYS A 77 -17.80 -12.17 23.47
C LYS A 77 -17.74 -10.63 23.39
N SER A 78 -17.93 -9.96 24.53
CA SER A 78 -17.90 -8.49 24.60
C SER A 78 -16.49 -7.99 24.30
N LEU A 79 -15.50 -8.58 24.97
CA LEU A 79 -14.08 -8.26 24.76
C LEU A 79 -13.66 -8.55 23.31
N TYR A 80 -14.14 -9.66 22.74
CA TYR A 80 -13.85 -9.99 21.33
C TYR A 80 -14.45 -8.96 20.37
N GLN A 81 -15.67 -8.51 20.60
CA GLN A 81 -16.30 -7.49 19.76
C GLN A 81 -15.56 -6.16 19.82
N GLU A 82 -15.16 -5.72 21.02
CA GLU A 82 -14.37 -4.52 21.22
C GLU A 82 -13.01 -4.63 20.51
N ALA A 83 -12.32 -5.75 20.64
CA ALA A 83 -11.07 -6.02 19.94
C ALA A 83 -11.24 -6.00 18.41
N CYS A 84 -12.36 -6.50 17.87
CA CYS A 84 -12.67 -6.40 16.45
C CYS A 84 -12.85 -4.95 15.98
N GLN A 85 -13.55 -4.12 16.74
CA GLN A 85 -13.76 -2.71 16.43
C GLN A 85 -12.42 -1.94 16.42
N LEU A 86 -11.59 -2.16 17.44
CA LEU A 86 -10.26 -1.56 17.52
C LEU A 86 -9.37 -2.00 16.36
N ARG A 87 -9.35 -3.29 16.06
CA ARG A 87 -8.61 -3.85 14.90
C ARG A 87 -9.02 -3.19 13.60
N ASP A 88 -10.32 -3.06 13.36
CA ASP A 88 -10.84 -2.48 12.12
C ASP A 88 -10.51 -0.99 12.03
N GLY A 89 -10.61 -0.27 13.14
CA GLY A 89 -10.19 1.13 13.24
C GLY A 89 -8.70 1.31 12.94
N VAL A 90 -7.84 0.49 13.52
CA VAL A 90 -6.38 0.55 13.27
C VAL A 90 -6.06 0.24 11.81
N ASN A 91 -6.65 -0.81 11.24
CA ASN A 91 -6.40 -1.19 9.86
C ASN A 91 -6.88 -0.10 8.88
N GLU A 92 -8.00 0.55 9.16
CA GLU A 92 -8.51 1.68 8.36
C GLU A 92 -7.54 2.88 8.41
N ILE A 93 -7.03 3.23 9.59
CA ILE A 93 -6.04 4.31 9.74
C ILE A 93 -4.75 3.98 8.99
N VAL A 94 -4.26 2.75 9.08
CA VAL A 94 -3.07 2.29 8.34
C VAL A 94 -3.28 2.43 6.83
N LYS A 95 -4.45 2.06 6.33
CA LYS A 95 -4.82 2.23 4.92
C LYS A 95 -4.83 3.71 4.53
N GLN A 96 -5.47 4.57 5.31
CA GLN A 96 -5.50 6.02 5.05
C GLN A 96 -4.08 6.62 5.02
N ILE A 97 -3.21 6.23 5.94
CA ILE A 97 -1.80 6.67 5.94
C ILE A 97 -1.10 6.25 4.64
N ALA A 98 -1.31 5.02 4.16
CA ALA A 98 -0.73 4.55 2.92
C ALA A 98 -1.27 5.34 1.70
N ASP A 99 -2.57 5.58 1.65
CA ASP A 99 -3.23 6.35 0.59
C ASP A 99 -2.72 7.79 0.54
N HIS A 100 -2.59 8.45 1.71
CA HIS A 100 -2.02 9.80 1.79
C HIS A 100 -0.54 9.84 1.37
N LYS A 101 0.28 8.88 1.79
CA LYS A 101 1.68 8.77 1.35
C LYS A 101 1.78 8.64 -0.18
N ASN A 102 0.94 7.80 -0.76
CA ASN A 102 0.88 7.64 -2.21
C ASN A 102 0.42 8.93 -2.92
N ALA A 103 -0.53 9.66 -2.34
CA ALA A 103 -0.98 10.96 -2.87
C ALA A 103 0.15 11.99 -2.81
N VAL A 104 0.87 12.10 -1.70
CA VAL A 104 2.03 12.99 -1.55
C VAL A 104 3.11 12.65 -2.58
N SER A 105 3.45 11.37 -2.74
CA SER A 105 4.44 10.95 -3.73
C SER A 105 4.03 11.32 -5.16
N ARG A 106 2.75 11.14 -5.51
CA ARG A 106 2.23 11.56 -6.82
C ARG A 106 2.32 13.07 -7.02
N MET A 107 1.94 13.86 -6.01
CA MET A 107 2.03 15.32 -6.08
C MET A 107 3.48 15.78 -6.24
N GLN A 108 4.42 15.14 -5.52
CA GLN A 108 5.85 15.44 -5.66
C GLN A 108 6.36 15.17 -7.08
N LEU A 109 5.98 14.04 -7.67
CA LEU A 109 6.33 13.72 -9.05
C LEU A 109 5.74 14.75 -10.03
N GLN A 110 4.50 15.19 -9.80
CA GLN A 110 3.88 16.25 -10.62
C GLN A 110 4.60 17.58 -10.48
N ILE A 111 4.98 17.96 -9.25
CA ILE A 111 5.77 19.19 -9.01
C ILE A 111 7.10 19.10 -9.75
N THR A 112 7.84 18.01 -9.60
CA THR A 112 9.12 17.81 -10.30
C THR A 112 8.97 17.85 -11.82
N ALA A 113 7.88 17.29 -12.36
CA ALA A 113 7.60 17.32 -13.79
C ALA A 113 7.23 18.72 -14.31
N LEU A 114 6.62 19.56 -13.46
CA LEU A 114 6.22 20.93 -13.81
C LEU A 114 7.30 21.97 -13.54
N GLU A 115 8.24 21.69 -12.63
CA GLU A 115 9.30 22.61 -12.24
C GLU A 115 10.10 23.18 -13.44
N PRO A 116 10.48 22.38 -14.44
CA PRO A 116 11.19 22.89 -15.63
C PRO A 116 10.35 23.86 -16.47
N TRP A 117 9.02 23.86 -16.32
CA TRP A 117 8.10 24.71 -17.08
C TRP A 117 7.78 26.05 -16.40
N THR A 118 8.31 26.29 -15.19
CA THR A 118 8.00 27.51 -14.40
C THR A 118 8.43 28.81 -15.09
N GLY A 119 9.37 28.73 -16.03
CA GLY A 119 9.80 29.89 -16.84
C GLY A 119 8.90 30.20 -18.03
N LEU A 120 7.90 29.39 -18.31
CA LEU A 120 6.97 29.61 -19.42
C LEU A 120 5.87 30.57 -19.02
N ASP A 121 5.72 31.66 -19.78
CA ASP A 121 4.66 32.65 -19.57
C ASP A 121 3.38 32.30 -20.34
N LEU A 122 3.06 31.05 -20.42
CA LEU A 122 1.87 30.46 -21.06
C LEU A 122 1.26 29.38 -20.20
N ASP A 123 -0.06 29.26 -20.30
CA ASP A 123 -0.77 28.13 -19.62
C ASP A 123 -0.50 26.81 -20.37
N LEU A 124 0.05 25.82 -19.66
CA LEU A 124 0.33 24.50 -20.21
C LEU A 124 -0.94 23.76 -20.68
N SER A 125 -2.13 24.17 -20.27
CA SER A 125 -3.39 23.64 -20.80
C SER A 125 -3.74 24.18 -22.19
N LEU A 126 -3.04 25.22 -22.66
CA LEU A 126 -3.29 25.85 -23.94
C LEU A 126 -2.61 25.07 -25.07
N GLY A 127 -3.32 24.13 -25.69
CA GLY A 127 -2.81 23.37 -26.83
C GLY A 127 -3.00 24.06 -28.20
N ARG A 128 -3.88 25.07 -28.33
CA ARG A 128 -4.20 25.72 -29.60
C ARG A 128 -4.73 27.15 -29.40
N THR A 129 -4.34 28.04 -30.28
CA THR A 129 -4.91 29.37 -30.43
C THR A 129 -5.67 29.45 -31.76
N GLN A 130 -6.19 30.63 -32.13
CA GLN A 130 -6.85 30.84 -33.42
C GLN A 130 -5.93 30.60 -34.63
N SER A 131 -4.62 30.82 -34.46
CA SER A 131 -3.66 30.84 -35.58
C SER A 131 -2.48 29.89 -35.38
N CYS A 132 -2.29 29.34 -34.17
CA CYS A 132 -1.14 28.54 -33.82
C CYS A 132 -1.56 27.31 -33.04
N GLU A 133 -0.87 26.19 -33.25
CA GLU A 133 -0.89 24.99 -32.43
C GLU A 133 0.35 24.98 -31.54
N LEU A 134 0.18 24.68 -30.25
CA LEU A 134 1.24 24.67 -29.25
C LEU A 134 1.53 23.23 -28.88
N LEU A 135 2.78 22.85 -28.98
CA LEU A 135 3.26 21.53 -28.57
C LEU A 135 4.31 21.69 -27.47
N TYR A 136 4.10 21.07 -26.34
CA TYR A 136 5.05 21.05 -25.23
C TYR A 136 5.85 19.78 -25.29
N LEU A 137 7.16 19.90 -25.44
CA LEU A 137 8.06 18.77 -25.66
C LEU A 137 9.18 18.77 -24.63
N THR A 138 9.63 17.59 -24.27
CA THR A 138 10.88 17.39 -23.52
C THR A 138 11.85 16.62 -24.40
N ALA A 139 13.07 17.11 -24.47
CA ALA A 139 14.17 16.45 -25.19
C ALA A 139 15.33 16.18 -24.25
N SER A 140 16.16 15.19 -24.57
CA SER A 140 17.43 14.99 -23.85
C SER A 140 18.30 16.26 -23.96
N ALA A 141 19.08 16.54 -22.93
CA ALA A 141 19.99 17.68 -22.92
C ALA A 141 21.06 17.62 -24.04
N ASP A 142 21.34 16.41 -24.54
CA ASP A 142 22.31 16.16 -25.60
C ASP A 142 21.81 16.54 -27.01
N VAL A 143 20.52 16.87 -27.15
CA VAL A 143 19.94 17.22 -28.43
C VAL A 143 20.43 18.60 -28.86
N ASP A 144 21.01 18.68 -30.05
CA ASP A 144 21.37 19.94 -30.69
C ASP A 144 20.11 20.66 -31.17
N LEU A 145 19.68 21.66 -30.39
CA LEU A 145 18.46 22.40 -30.63
C LEU A 145 18.54 23.30 -31.89
N GLU A 146 19.76 23.76 -32.27
CA GLU A 146 19.95 24.57 -33.48
C GLU A 146 19.76 23.69 -34.73
N GLN A 147 20.31 22.46 -34.68
CA GLN A 147 20.11 21.49 -35.74
C GLN A 147 18.64 21.08 -35.85
N LEU A 148 17.99 20.85 -34.71
CA LEU A 148 16.57 20.49 -34.66
C LEU A 148 15.70 21.60 -35.23
N GLN A 149 15.96 22.88 -34.88
CA GLN A 149 15.25 24.02 -35.40
C GLN A 149 15.44 24.13 -36.93
N SER A 150 16.66 23.99 -37.42
CA SER A 150 16.95 24.04 -38.87
C SER A 150 16.20 22.92 -39.64
N GLN A 151 16.09 21.73 -39.07
CA GLN A 151 15.34 20.64 -39.67
C GLN A 151 13.83 20.90 -39.70
N LEU A 152 13.28 21.47 -38.61
CA LEU A 152 11.88 21.84 -38.50
C LEU A 152 11.53 22.96 -39.51
N GLU A 153 12.35 24.01 -39.64
CA GLU A 153 12.16 25.10 -40.58
C GLU A 153 12.24 24.61 -42.04
N ALA A 154 13.10 23.65 -42.34
CA ALA A 154 13.17 23.01 -43.65
C ALA A 154 11.94 22.19 -43.97
N ALA A 155 11.34 21.53 -42.97
CA ALA A 155 10.13 20.72 -43.13
C ALA A 155 8.86 21.57 -43.13
N THR A 156 8.82 22.62 -42.32
CA THR A 156 7.63 23.46 -42.11
C THR A 156 8.05 24.92 -41.84
N PRO A 157 7.97 25.85 -42.81
CA PRO A 157 8.48 27.20 -42.68
C PRO A 157 7.73 28.08 -41.66
N LEU A 158 6.61 27.60 -41.11
CA LEU A 158 5.82 28.29 -40.09
C LEU A 158 5.97 27.65 -38.69
N CYS A 159 7.05 26.92 -38.45
CA CYS A 159 7.34 26.31 -37.16
C CYS A 159 8.36 27.17 -36.40
N TYR A 160 8.10 27.38 -35.10
CA TYR A 160 9.01 28.10 -34.21
C TYR A 160 9.28 27.24 -32.98
N LEU A 161 10.54 27.02 -32.65
CA LEU A 161 10.99 26.29 -31.47
C LEU A 161 11.42 27.28 -30.39
N HIS A 162 10.80 27.16 -29.21
CA HIS A 162 11.16 27.98 -28.05
C HIS A 162 11.69 27.11 -26.93
N LYS A 163 12.90 27.43 -26.46
CA LYS A 163 13.49 26.75 -25.30
C LYS A 163 13.03 27.41 -24.02
N VAL A 164 12.25 26.71 -23.21
CA VAL A 164 11.75 27.20 -21.92
C VAL A 164 12.80 27.08 -20.83
N SER A 165 13.40 25.91 -20.70
CA SER A 165 14.42 25.64 -19.69
C SER A 165 15.35 24.51 -20.14
N SER A 166 16.48 24.37 -19.47
CA SER A 166 17.41 23.26 -19.67
C SER A 166 18.01 22.87 -18.34
N THR A 167 17.94 21.58 -18.04
CA THR A 167 18.63 20.95 -16.93
C THR A 167 19.80 20.12 -17.45
N ALA A 168 20.55 19.43 -16.57
CA ALA A 168 21.64 18.54 -17.01
C ALA A 168 21.15 17.32 -17.83
N GLU A 169 19.88 16.97 -17.72
CA GLU A 169 19.31 15.76 -18.34
C GLU A 169 18.27 16.05 -19.40
N LEU A 170 17.51 17.15 -19.28
CA LEU A 170 16.36 17.46 -20.11
C LEU A 170 16.33 18.92 -20.52
N SER A 171 15.91 19.16 -21.76
CA SER A 171 15.52 20.49 -22.26
C SER A 171 14.00 20.51 -22.48
N CYS A 172 13.33 21.54 -21.99
CA CYS A 172 11.90 21.81 -22.23
C CYS A 172 11.75 22.86 -23.36
N LEU A 173 10.90 22.51 -24.33
CA LEU A 173 10.75 23.23 -25.62
C LEU A 173 9.29 23.61 -25.84
#